data_3b23512ce594882455acad2eb96301b8
#
_entry.id   3b23512ce594882455acad2eb96301b8
#
_cell.length_a   1.000
_cell.length_b   1.000
_cell.length_c   1.000
_cell.angle_alpha   90.00
_cell.angle_beta   90.00
_cell.angle_gamma   90.00
#
_symmetry.space_group_name_H-M   'P 1'
#
loop_
_entity.id
_entity.type
_entity.pdbx_description
1 polymer ?
#
loop_
_entity_poly.entity_id
_entity_poly.type
_entity_poly.pdbx_seq_one_letter_code
_entity_poly.pdbx_strand_id
1 'polypeptide(L)'
;MAKKKTIPQYTSVERKGIQYYRTRILDADGKQVSLYATTCEELYEKQLAARRQVQEILFHRQHPTVAEYCEKWLVMQSAKVSAATLKGYASNMRNYVIKPMGDMYMEEVTADDIRLALVPLSKKSEGLYNKVNMLIKCVFYSAERSQLLEDNPCAGISGKGGKPAQKKEALSDQQVVVLLETIKGLPPYLFVMIGLYAGLRREEALALQWDCVFLDVPTPYISVRRAWRAEHNRPVISTVLKTKAARRDIPIPKCLADCLREAKATSTSDYVIADSEGQPLSYSQFKRVWQYIVVRSTKERTYYKYVNGQSIKYTVKPTLGTSQKNNPRIVYTLDFEVTPHQLRHTYITNLLYAGVDPKTVQYLAGHENSKTTMDIYAKVKYNKPEELFDVVNQALHPSGTADNAAG
;
A
#
# COMPACT_ATOMS: atom_id res chain seq x y z
N MET A 1 39.79 -47.35 22.04
CA MET A 1 41.01 -46.51 22.02
C MET A 1 40.74 -45.32 21.11
N ALA A 2 40.69 -44.10 21.64
CA ALA A 2 40.49 -42.87 20.86
C ALA A 2 41.74 -42.65 20.00
N LYS A 3 41.57 -42.54 18.66
CA LYS A 3 42.68 -42.20 17.75
C LYS A 3 43.26 -40.85 18.18
N LYS A 4 44.55 -40.79 18.54
CA LYS A 4 45.27 -39.55 18.80
C LYS A 4 45.12 -38.64 17.54
N LYS A 5 44.53 -37.45 17.72
CA LYS A 5 44.47 -36.43 16.67
C LYS A 5 45.88 -36.04 16.29
N THR A 6 46.34 -36.33 15.07
CA THR A 6 47.66 -35.88 14.57
C THR A 6 47.51 -34.41 14.19
N ILE A 7 48.14 -33.52 14.95
CA ILE A 7 48.15 -32.06 14.69
C ILE A 7 49.20 -31.79 13.62
N PRO A 8 48.85 -31.06 12.54
CA PRO A 8 49.81 -30.70 11.49
C PRO A 8 50.89 -29.76 12.04
N GLN A 9 52.09 -29.82 11.45
CA GLN A 9 53.11 -28.81 11.69
C GLN A 9 52.74 -27.50 10.94
N TYR A 10 52.81 -26.38 11.65
CA TYR A 10 52.53 -25.06 11.09
C TYR A 10 53.77 -24.19 11.04
N THR A 11 53.81 -23.23 10.12
CA THR A 11 54.90 -22.27 9.98
C THR A 11 54.80 -21.25 11.11
N SER A 12 55.90 -21.01 11.83
CA SER A 12 55.95 -19.98 12.87
C SER A 12 56.29 -18.61 12.25
N VAL A 13 55.65 -17.53 12.77
CA VAL A 13 55.85 -16.17 12.34
C VAL A 13 55.91 -15.28 13.58
N GLU A 14 56.91 -14.43 13.69
CA GLU A 14 56.99 -13.47 14.78
C GLU A 14 56.26 -12.16 14.42
N ARG A 15 55.42 -11.69 15.33
CA ARG A 15 54.76 -10.38 15.22
C ARG A 15 54.83 -9.63 16.56
N LYS A 16 55.39 -8.43 16.53
CA LYS A 16 55.53 -7.57 17.73
C LYS A 16 56.18 -8.28 18.93
N GLY A 17 57.21 -9.11 18.68
CA GLY A 17 57.93 -9.86 19.74
C GLY A 17 57.18 -11.12 20.26
N ILE A 18 56.03 -11.46 19.67
CA ILE A 18 55.25 -12.68 20.04
C ILE A 18 55.31 -13.69 18.88
N GLN A 19 55.63 -14.91 19.20
CA GLN A 19 55.65 -15.99 18.22
C GLN A 19 54.27 -16.55 17.99
N TYR A 20 53.81 -16.59 16.72
CA TYR A 20 52.55 -17.16 16.28
C TYR A 20 52.79 -18.29 15.28
N TYR A 21 51.92 -19.29 15.29
CA TYR A 21 51.77 -20.26 14.21
C TYR A 21 50.77 -19.71 13.20
N ARG A 22 51.00 -19.97 11.91
CA ARG A 22 50.21 -19.48 10.78
C ARG A 22 49.75 -20.58 9.86
N THR A 23 48.52 -20.53 9.40
CA THR A 23 47.99 -21.31 8.27
C THR A 23 47.17 -20.40 7.36
N ARG A 24 46.86 -20.88 6.14
CA ARG A 24 45.98 -20.20 5.20
C ARG A 24 44.83 -21.13 4.82
N ILE A 25 43.66 -20.56 4.66
CA ILE A 25 42.48 -21.22 4.13
C ILE A 25 41.89 -20.37 3.00
N LEU A 26 41.11 -20.97 2.14
CA LEU A 26 40.24 -20.21 1.22
C LEU A 26 38.92 -19.96 1.92
N ASP A 27 38.42 -18.72 1.81
CA ASP A 27 37.06 -18.40 2.22
C ASP A 27 36.03 -18.86 1.16
N ALA A 28 34.76 -18.62 1.40
CA ALA A 28 33.67 -19.02 0.50
C ALA A 28 33.68 -18.27 -0.86
N ASP A 29 34.47 -17.20 -0.99
CA ASP A 29 34.66 -16.42 -2.21
C ASP A 29 35.99 -16.79 -2.93
N GLY A 30 36.72 -17.80 -2.43
CA GLY A 30 38.00 -18.24 -2.99
C GLY A 30 39.19 -17.36 -2.62
N LYS A 31 39.04 -16.42 -1.71
CA LYS A 31 40.15 -15.54 -1.24
C LYS A 31 40.93 -16.23 -0.14
N GLN A 32 42.27 -16.05 -0.15
CA GLN A 32 43.12 -16.56 0.93
C GLN A 32 42.97 -15.74 2.21
N VAL A 33 42.58 -16.41 3.30
CA VAL A 33 42.52 -15.85 4.64
C VAL A 33 43.58 -16.51 5.51
N SER A 34 44.41 -15.71 6.22
CA SER A 34 45.44 -16.21 7.12
C SER A 34 44.90 -16.31 8.55
N LEU A 35 45.06 -17.47 9.17
CA LEU A 35 44.74 -17.73 10.57
C LEU A 35 46.01 -17.77 11.42
N TYR A 36 45.93 -17.27 12.64
CA TYR A 36 47.05 -17.21 13.57
C TYR A 36 46.61 -17.71 14.95
N ALA A 37 47.51 -18.41 15.65
CA ALA A 37 47.33 -18.76 17.05
C ALA A 37 48.71 -18.88 17.74
N THR A 38 48.72 -18.90 19.07
CA THR A 38 49.94 -19.00 19.87
C THR A 38 50.41 -20.44 20.05
N THR A 39 49.51 -21.40 19.83
CA THR A 39 49.83 -22.88 19.85
C THR A 39 49.36 -23.55 18.57
N CYS A 40 49.97 -24.72 18.25
CA CYS A 40 49.58 -25.51 17.09
C CYS A 40 48.16 -26.11 17.28
N GLU A 41 47.81 -26.49 18.51
CA GLU A 41 46.52 -27.03 18.87
C GLU A 41 45.40 -26.01 18.62
N GLU A 42 45.58 -24.79 19.13
CA GLU A 42 44.64 -23.70 18.96
C GLU A 42 44.48 -23.33 17.46
N LEU A 43 45.60 -23.32 16.71
CA LEU A 43 45.53 -23.03 15.28
C LEU A 43 44.80 -24.13 14.50
N TYR A 44 44.98 -25.38 14.87
CA TYR A 44 44.26 -26.49 14.25
C TYR A 44 42.75 -26.43 14.51
N GLU A 45 42.34 -26.12 15.73
CA GLU A 45 40.92 -25.92 16.06
C GLU A 45 40.31 -24.73 15.29
N LYS A 46 41.01 -23.59 15.25
CA LYS A 46 40.61 -22.44 14.41
C LYS A 46 40.47 -22.80 12.93
N GLN A 47 41.41 -23.56 12.40
CA GLN A 47 41.39 -24.03 11.01
C GLN A 47 40.19 -24.95 10.74
N LEU A 48 39.89 -25.88 11.61
CA LEU A 48 38.74 -26.78 11.49
C LEU A 48 37.42 -26.00 11.57
N ALA A 49 37.30 -25.08 12.54
CA ALA A 49 36.13 -24.23 12.67
C ALA A 49 35.88 -23.38 11.43
N ALA A 50 36.94 -22.72 10.94
CA ALA A 50 36.86 -21.88 9.73
C ALA A 50 36.52 -22.73 8.47
N ARG A 51 37.08 -23.93 8.31
CA ARG A 51 36.72 -24.83 7.19
C ARG A 51 35.27 -25.27 7.27
N ARG A 52 34.73 -25.60 8.48
CA ARG A 52 33.33 -25.96 8.66
C ARG A 52 32.44 -24.78 8.28
N GLN A 53 32.78 -23.58 8.74
CA GLN A 53 32.03 -22.37 8.40
C GLN A 53 32.00 -22.10 6.89
N VAL A 54 33.13 -22.30 6.19
CA VAL A 54 33.17 -22.15 4.72
C VAL A 54 32.30 -23.21 4.04
N GLN A 55 32.36 -24.47 4.50
CA GLN A 55 31.50 -25.54 3.96
C GLN A 55 30.02 -25.26 4.19
N GLU A 56 29.63 -24.75 5.35
CA GLU A 56 28.28 -24.39 5.67
C GLU A 56 27.78 -23.24 4.77
N ILE A 57 28.58 -22.20 4.57
CA ILE A 57 28.25 -21.09 3.65
C ILE A 57 28.08 -21.60 2.20
N LEU A 58 28.98 -22.50 1.73
CA LEU A 58 28.89 -23.07 0.39
C LEU A 58 27.64 -23.94 0.24
N PHE A 59 27.32 -24.74 1.26
CA PHE A 59 26.10 -25.55 1.29
C PHE A 59 24.85 -24.70 1.18
N HIS A 60 24.72 -23.63 2.02
CA HIS A 60 23.58 -22.71 1.97
C HIS A 60 23.48 -21.91 0.66
N ARG A 61 24.63 -21.65 -0.02
CA ARG A 61 24.62 -21.05 -1.35
C ARG A 61 24.01 -21.97 -2.43
N GLN A 62 24.24 -23.28 -2.31
CA GLN A 62 23.67 -24.27 -3.21
C GLN A 62 22.24 -24.67 -2.82
N HIS A 63 21.97 -24.76 -1.52
CA HIS A 63 20.68 -25.15 -0.92
C HIS A 63 20.15 -24.05 0.00
N PRO A 64 19.69 -22.89 -0.53
CA PRO A 64 19.19 -21.81 0.29
C PRO A 64 17.85 -22.17 0.94
N THR A 65 17.64 -21.67 2.14
CA THR A 65 16.33 -21.70 2.77
C THR A 65 15.35 -20.74 2.09
N VAL A 66 14.06 -20.91 2.33
CA VAL A 66 13.02 -20.00 1.84
C VAL A 66 13.27 -18.57 2.33
N ALA A 67 13.73 -18.39 3.58
CA ALA A 67 14.05 -17.06 4.12
C ALA A 67 15.21 -16.41 3.34
N GLU A 68 16.31 -17.12 3.15
CA GLU A 68 17.49 -16.62 2.42
C GLU A 68 17.15 -16.27 0.97
N TYR A 69 16.37 -17.13 0.29
CA TYR A 69 15.98 -16.85 -1.09
C TYR A 69 14.99 -15.69 -1.19
N CYS A 70 14.05 -15.55 -0.25
CA CYS A 70 13.16 -14.38 -0.17
C CYS A 70 13.95 -13.08 0.00
N GLU A 71 14.98 -13.05 0.84
CA GLU A 71 15.84 -11.86 1.02
C GLU A 71 16.61 -11.54 -0.26
N LYS A 72 17.22 -12.54 -0.89
CA LYS A 72 17.88 -12.39 -2.21
C LYS A 72 16.91 -11.84 -3.25
N TRP A 73 15.70 -12.38 -3.32
CA TRP A 73 14.68 -11.93 -4.26
C TRP A 73 14.26 -10.48 -4.00
N LEU A 74 14.11 -10.07 -2.73
CA LEU A 74 13.80 -8.68 -2.37
C LEU A 74 14.90 -7.72 -2.81
N VAL A 75 16.17 -8.09 -2.68
CA VAL A 75 17.30 -7.29 -3.19
C VAL A 75 17.18 -7.14 -4.71
N MET A 76 16.90 -8.21 -5.46
CA MET A 76 16.69 -8.12 -6.91
C MET A 76 15.48 -7.24 -7.29
N GLN A 77 14.42 -7.22 -6.47
CA GLN A 77 13.25 -6.37 -6.72
C GLN A 77 13.51 -4.89 -6.38
N SER A 78 14.47 -4.57 -5.53
CA SER A 78 14.78 -3.18 -5.15
C SER A 78 15.15 -2.30 -6.35
N ALA A 79 15.72 -2.90 -7.39
CA ALA A 79 16.04 -2.22 -8.65
C ALA A 79 14.82 -1.99 -9.58
N LYS A 80 13.69 -2.68 -9.32
CA LYS A 80 12.53 -2.71 -10.25
C LYS A 80 11.29 -2.02 -9.69
N VAL A 81 11.15 -1.93 -8.38
CA VAL A 81 9.95 -1.41 -7.72
C VAL A 81 10.27 -0.25 -6.79
N SER A 82 9.27 0.59 -6.50
CA SER A 82 9.44 1.69 -5.55
C SER A 82 9.74 1.18 -4.13
N ALA A 83 10.45 1.98 -3.32
CA ALA A 83 10.75 1.67 -1.91
C ALA A 83 9.48 1.33 -1.09
N ALA A 84 8.37 2.01 -1.33
CA ALA A 84 7.09 1.74 -0.67
C ALA A 84 6.53 0.35 -1.04
N THR A 85 6.62 -0.03 -2.32
CA THR A 85 6.21 -1.36 -2.80
C THR A 85 7.11 -2.44 -2.22
N LEU A 86 8.43 -2.23 -2.22
CA LEU A 86 9.40 -3.15 -1.65
C LEU A 86 9.17 -3.38 -0.15
N LYS A 87 8.91 -2.31 0.61
CA LYS A 87 8.55 -2.39 2.03
C LYS A 87 7.28 -3.23 2.25
N GLY A 88 6.28 -3.07 1.37
CA GLY A 88 5.06 -3.89 1.40
C GLY A 88 5.33 -5.36 1.09
N TYR A 89 6.20 -5.66 0.13
CA TYR A 89 6.62 -7.02 -0.19
C TYR A 89 7.35 -7.66 1.00
N ALA A 90 8.37 -6.98 1.53
CA ALA A 90 9.14 -7.46 2.69
C ALA A 90 8.24 -7.74 3.90
N SER A 91 7.29 -6.85 4.21
CA SER A 91 6.35 -7.05 5.31
C SER A 91 5.46 -8.28 5.10
N ASN A 92 4.91 -8.46 3.89
CA ASN A 92 4.06 -9.61 3.59
C ASN A 92 4.85 -10.92 3.58
N MET A 93 6.05 -10.93 3.01
CA MET A 93 6.91 -12.11 3.02
C MET A 93 7.29 -12.52 4.44
N ARG A 94 7.75 -11.58 5.26
CA ARG A 94 8.12 -11.86 6.66
C ARG A 94 6.98 -12.49 7.44
N ASN A 95 5.77 -11.93 7.32
CA ASN A 95 4.64 -12.36 8.13
C ASN A 95 3.95 -13.63 7.64
N TYR A 96 3.98 -13.91 6.32
CA TYR A 96 3.12 -14.93 5.71
C TYR A 96 3.87 -15.96 4.85
N VAL A 97 5.17 -15.75 4.60
CA VAL A 97 6.01 -16.71 3.87
C VAL A 97 7.15 -17.19 4.76
N ILE A 98 7.99 -16.29 5.25
CA ILE A 98 9.17 -16.63 6.06
C ILE A 98 8.76 -17.20 7.41
N LYS A 99 7.76 -16.61 8.08
CA LYS A 99 7.32 -17.08 9.41
C LYS A 99 6.83 -18.55 9.40
N PRO A 100 6.03 -19.02 8.44
CA PRO A 100 5.57 -20.41 8.40
C PRO A 100 6.55 -21.41 7.78
N MET A 101 7.41 -21.01 6.82
CA MET A 101 8.24 -21.95 6.05
C MET A 101 9.67 -21.46 5.81
N GLY A 102 10.12 -20.41 6.51
CA GLY A 102 11.41 -19.75 6.26
C GLY A 102 12.63 -20.66 6.46
N ASP A 103 12.55 -21.59 7.42
CA ASP A 103 13.64 -22.49 7.78
C ASP A 103 13.73 -23.73 6.86
N MET A 104 12.71 -23.97 6.01
CA MET A 104 12.73 -25.06 5.03
C MET A 104 13.68 -24.74 3.88
N TYR A 105 14.36 -25.72 3.36
CA TYR A 105 15.12 -25.56 2.11
C TYR A 105 14.16 -25.39 0.93
N MET A 106 14.54 -24.54 -0.04
CA MET A 106 13.69 -24.23 -1.21
C MET A 106 13.27 -25.48 -1.99
N GLU A 107 14.14 -26.47 -2.09
CA GLU A 107 13.92 -27.73 -2.82
C GLU A 107 13.02 -28.73 -2.08
N GLU A 108 12.85 -28.58 -0.77
CA GLU A 108 12.01 -29.43 0.08
C GLU A 108 10.55 -28.95 0.15
N VAL A 109 10.29 -27.71 -0.26
CA VAL A 109 8.95 -27.12 -0.16
C VAL A 109 7.99 -27.78 -1.13
N THR A 110 6.92 -28.33 -0.61
CA THR A 110 5.85 -28.95 -1.38
C THR A 110 4.68 -27.99 -1.66
N ALA A 111 3.82 -28.37 -2.59
CA ALA A 111 2.57 -27.62 -2.84
C ALA A 111 1.67 -27.57 -1.60
N ASP A 112 1.73 -28.58 -0.74
CA ASP A 112 0.91 -28.62 0.48
C ASP A 112 1.44 -27.68 1.55
N ASP A 113 2.74 -27.50 1.69
CA ASP A 113 3.33 -26.50 2.58
C ASP A 113 2.89 -25.09 2.19
N ILE A 114 2.87 -24.79 0.89
CA ILE A 114 2.37 -23.50 0.39
C ILE A 114 0.87 -23.34 0.67
N ARG A 115 0.06 -24.38 0.47
CA ARG A 115 -1.38 -24.34 0.80
C ARG A 115 -1.59 -24.09 2.29
N LEU A 116 -0.85 -24.79 3.15
CA LEU A 116 -0.91 -24.61 4.61
C LEU A 116 -0.51 -23.20 5.04
N ALA A 117 0.51 -22.61 4.43
CA ALA A 117 0.92 -21.23 4.69
C ALA A 117 -0.18 -20.22 4.28
N LEU A 118 -1.00 -20.53 3.28
CA LEU A 118 -2.11 -19.69 2.81
C LEU A 118 -3.39 -19.85 3.64
N VAL A 119 -3.58 -20.95 4.38
CA VAL A 119 -4.79 -21.20 5.20
C VAL A 119 -5.15 -20.06 6.16
N PRO A 120 -4.22 -19.47 6.94
CA PRO A 120 -4.56 -18.36 7.83
C PRO A 120 -5.07 -17.11 7.08
N LEU A 121 -4.70 -16.96 5.81
CA LEU A 121 -5.11 -15.86 4.96
C LEU A 121 -6.53 -16.02 4.40
N SER A 122 -7.12 -17.22 4.43
CA SER A 122 -8.51 -17.46 4.01
C SER A 122 -9.51 -16.64 4.85
N LYS A 123 -9.15 -16.33 6.10
CA LYS A 123 -9.94 -15.49 7.01
C LYS A 123 -9.65 -13.99 6.88
N LYS A 124 -8.66 -13.61 6.09
CA LYS A 124 -8.26 -12.22 5.80
C LYS A 124 -8.88 -11.73 4.49
N SER A 125 -8.57 -10.49 4.09
CA SER A 125 -9.09 -9.95 2.83
C SER A 125 -8.54 -10.67 1.61
N GLU A 126 -9.37 -10.84 0.58
CA GLU A 126 -8.99 -11.39 -0.72
C GLU A 126 -7.75 -10.68 -1.31
N GLY A 127 -7.67 -9.34 -1.20
CA GLY A 127 -6.53 -8.58 -1.69
C GLY A 127 -5.21 -8.95 -1.01
N LEU A 128 -5.23 -9.28 0.29
CA LEU A 128 -4.04 -9.75 1.00
C LEU A 128 -3.67 -11.17 0.59
N TYR A 129 -4.66 -12.07 0.53
CA TYR A 129 -4.48 -13.45 0.08
C TYR A 129 -3.81 -13.49 -1.31
N ASN A 130 -4.42 -12.78 -2.28
CA ASN A 130 -3.94 -12.77 -3.66
C ASN A 130 -2.55 -12.14 -3.76
N LYS A 131 -2.24 -11.13 -2.94
CA LYS A 131 -0.92 -10.51 -2.93
C LYS A 131 0.16 -11.44 -2.36
N VAL A 132 -0.11 -12.15 -1.27
CA VAL A 132 0.85 -13.12 -0.70
C VAL A 132 1.04 -14.29 -1.65
N ASN A 133 -0.04 -14.84 -2.21
CA ASN A 133 0.04 -15.92 -3.20
C ASN A 133 0.84 -15.51 -4.45
N MET A 134 0.64 -14.28 -4.95
CA MET A 134 1.48 -13.73 -6.03
C MET A 134 2.95 -13.67 -5.63
N LEU A 135 3.28 -13.21 -4.40
CA LEU A 135 4.66 -13.12 -3.93
C LEU A 135 5.32 -14.50 -3.84
N ILE A 136 4.62 -15.49 -3.28
CA ILE A 136 5.10 -16.89 -3.23
C ILE A 136 5.41 -17.36 -4.66
N LYS A 137 4.46 -17.22 -5.58
CA LYS A 137 4.66 -17.61 -6.98
C LYS A 137 5.86 -16.90 -7.61
N CYS A 138 6.04 -15.61 -7.38
CA CYS A 138 7.17 -14.85 -7.93
C CYS A 138 8.52 -15.36 -7.40
N VAL A 139 8.59 -15.73 -6.12
CA VAL A 139 9.81 -16.26 -5.49
C VAL A 139 10.17 -17.63 -6.08
N PHE A 140 9.22 -18.58 -6.07
CA PHE A 140 9.45 -19.92 -6.57
C PHE A 140 9.68 -19.95 -8.10
N TYR A 141 8.99 -19.13 -8.87
CA TYR A 141 9.26 -18.95 -10.31
C TYR A 141 10.66 -18.38 -10.56
N SER A 142 11.14 -17.48 -9.71
CA SER A 142 12.50 -16.96 -9.80
C SER A 142 13.54 -18.04 -9.49
N ALA A 143 13.27 -18.90 -8.51
CA ALA A 143 14.14 -20.01 -8.14
C ALA A 143 14.24 -21.08 -9.25
N GLU A 144 13.11 -21.47 -9.83
CA GLU A 144 13.03 -22.37 -10.97
C GLU A 144 13.83 -21.82 -12.19
N ARG A 145 13.63 -20.55 -12.54
CA ARG A 145 14.37 -19.90 -13.63
C ARG A 145 15.88 -19.79 -13.38
N SER A 146 16.28 -19.79 -12.13
CA SER A 146 17.70 -19.80 -11.72
C SER A 146 18.27 -21.22 -11.62
N GLN A 147 17.52 -22.23 -12.06
CA GLN A 147 17.88 -23.66 -12.01
C GLN A 147 18.19 -24.15 -10.57
N LEU A 148 17.60 -23.47 -9.57
CA LEU A 148 17.69 -23.92 -8.18
C LEU A 148 16.66 -25.01 -7.87
N LEU A 149 15.54 -25.01 -8.60
CA LEU A 149 14.47 -26.01 -8.49
C LEU A 149 14.27 -26.69 -9.84
N GLU A 150 14.11 -28.00 -9.83
CA GLU A 150 13.72 -28.79 -10.99
C GLU A 150 12.24 -28.61 -11.29
N ASP A 151 11.39 -28.70 -10.24
CA ASP A 151 9.94 -28.53 -10.30
C ASP A 151 9.47 -27.37 -9.43
N ASN A 152 8.44 -26.64 -9.92
CA ASN A 152 7.88 -25.51 -9.20
C ASN A 152 6.66 -25.93 -8.34
N PRO A 153 6.76 -25.94 -7.01
CA PRO A 153 5.66 -26.36 -6.14
C PRO A 153 4.42 -25.45 -6.21
N CYS A 154 4.54 -24.27 -6.86
CA CYS A 154 3.41 -23.39 -7.10
C CYS A 154 2.53 -23.80 -8.29
N ALA A 155 2.92 -24.80 -9.09
CA ALA A 155 2.12 -25.31 -10.19
C ALA A 155 0.77 -25.82 -9.66
N GLY A 156 -0.33 -25.38 -10.26
CA GLY A 156 -1.69 -25.78 -9.86
C GLY A 156 -2.25 -25.15 -8.57
N ILE A 157 -1.52 -24.25 -7.89
CA ILE A 157 -2.06 -23.54 -6.74
C ILE A 157 -3.03 -22.46 -7.21
N SER A 158 -4.29 -22.48 -6.70
CA SER A 158 -5.31 -21.51 -7.03
C SER A 158 -4.88 -20.08 -6.68
N GLY A 159 -5.16 -19.14 -7.59
CA GLY A 159 -4.88 -17.71 -7.39
C GLY A 159 -5.92 -16.98 -6.54
N LYS A 160 -7.04 -17.63 -6.18
CA LYS A 160 -8.17 -16.97 -5.53
C LYS A 160 -8.40 -17.50 -4.12
N GLY A 161 -8.60 -16.61 -3.17
CA GLY A 161 -8.92 -16.96 -1.79
C GLY A 161 -9.07 -15.70 -0.92
N GLY A 162 -9.43 -15.90 0.35
CA GLY A 162 -9.70 -14.80 1.29
C GLY A 162 -11.15 -14.30 1.23
N LYS A 163 -11.49 -13.46 2.20
CA LYS A 163 -12.81 -12.83 2.26
C LYS A 163 -12.96 -11.76 1.20
N PRO A 164 -14.03 -11.74 0.42
CA PRO A 164 -14.30 -10.68 -0.54
C PRO A 164 -14.19 -9.29 0.12
N ALA A 165 -13.60 -8.35 -0.60
CA ALA A 165 -13.54 -6.98 -0.12
C ALA A 165 -14.94 -6.37 -0.11
N GLN A 166 -15.35 -5.78 1.01
CA GLN A 166 -16.54 -4.93 1.03
C GLN A 166 -16.24 -3.71 0.15
N LYS A 167 -16.95 -3.62 -0.97
CA LYS A 167 -16.84 -2.47 -1.86
C LYS A 167 -17.50 -1.28 -1.17
N LYS A 168 -16.73 -0.24 -0.87
CA LYS A 168 -17.29 1.02 -0.38
C LYS A 168 -17.95 1.74 -1.56
N GLU A 169 -19.23 2.01 -1.43
CA GLU A 169 -19.99 2.76 -2.42
C GLU A 169 -19.67 4.26 -2.35
N ALA A 170 -20.05 4.99 -3.40
CA ALA A 170 -20.04 6.44 -3.39
C ALA A 170 -21.00 6.95 -2.31
N LEU A 171 -20.72 8.11 -1.76
CA LEU A 171 -21.65 8.79 -0.84
C LEU A 171 -22.86 9.26 -1.64
N SER A 172 -24.07 9.12 -1.06
CA SER A 172 -25.27 9.74 -1.61
C SER A 172 -25.24 11.25 -1.43
N ASP A 173 -26.04 11.99 -2.19
CA ASP A 173 -26.13 13.44 -2.08
C ASP A 173 -26.48 13.87 -0.65
N GLN A 174 -27.40 13.18 -0.01
CA GLN A 174 -27.78 13.46 1.38
C GLN A 174 -26.60 13.20 2.34
N GLN A 175 -25.83 12.13 2.15
CA GLN A 175 -24.64 11.86 2.96
C GLN A 175 -23.57 12.92 2.75
N VAL A 176 -23.41 13.44 1.53
CA VAL A 176 -22.50 14.56 1.25
C VAL A 176 -22.93 15.82 2.01
N VAL A 177 -24.21 16.17 1.97
CA VAL A 177 -24.74 17.34 2.71
C VAL A 177 -24.49 17.18 4.21
N VAL A 178 -24.90 16.06 4.81
CA VAL A 178 -24.70 15.77 6.25
C VAL A 178 -23.21 15.81 6.63
N LEU A 179 -22.33 15.26 5.78
CA LEU A 179 -20.89 15.28 6.01
C LEU A 179 -20.37 16.72 6.05
N LEU A 180 -20.69 17.53 5.02
CA LEU A 180 -20.20 18.91 4.91
C LEU A 180 -20.71 19.79 6.04
N GLU A 181 -21.98 19.67 6.43
CA GLU A 181 -22.55 20.38 7.58
C GLU A 181 -21.85 19.97 8.89
N THR A 182 -21.62 18.66 9.08
CA THR A 182 -20.96 18.11 10.28
C THR A 182 -19.54 18.65 10.48
N ILE A 183 -18.81 18.88 9.39
CA ILE A 183 -17.40 19.25 9.46
C ILE A 183 -17.14 20.72 9.07
N LYS A 184 -18.16 21.51 8.82
CA LYS A 184 -18.02 22.93 8.46
C LYS A 184 -17.21 23.67 9.53
N GLY A 185 -16.17 24.40 9.12
CA GLY A 185 -15.25 25.10 10.02
C GLY A 185 -14.29 24.20 10.79
N LEU A 186 -14.28 22.88 10.55
CA LEU A 186 -13.33 21.95 11.15
C LEU A 186 -12.14 21.65 10.20
N PRO A 187 -10.99 21.23 10.74
CA PRO A 187 -9.76 20.99 9.96
C PRO A 187 -9.91 20.10 8.71
N PRO A 188 -10.77 19.06 8.66
CA PRO A 188 -10.88 18.23 7.46
C PRO A 188 -11.72 18.87 6.33
N TYR A 189 -12.40 20.00 6.56
CA TYR A 189 -13.37 20.55 5.62
C TYR A 189 -12.79 20.79 4.22
N LEU A 190 -11.69 21.54 4.14
CA LEU A 190 -11.04 21.86 2.87
C LEU A 190 -10.55 20.61 2.12
N PHE A 191 -9.99 19.63 2.84
CA PHE A 191 -9.59 18.35 2.25
C PHE A 191 -10.79 17.58 1.67
N VAL A 192 -11.91 17.58 2.38
CA VAL A 192 -13.15 16.92 1.94
C VAL A 192 -13.73 17.60 0.72
N MET A 193 -13.76 18.94 0.70
CA MET A 193 -14.20 19.74 -0.46
C MET A 193 -13.37 19.42 -1.70
N ILE A 194 -12.03 19.38 -1.59
CA ILE A 194 -11.13 19.03 -2.69
C ILE A 194 -11.39 17.58 -3.16
N GLY A 195 -11.59 16.64 -2.22
CA GLY A 195 -11.87 15.25 -2.54
C GLY A 195 -13.19 15.04 -3.29
N LEU A 196 -14.25 15.74 -2.86
CA LEU A 196 -15.61 15.63 -3.45
C LEU A 196 -15.75 16.36 -4.78
N TYR A 197 -15.12 17.52 -4.96
CA TYR A 197 -15.39 18.42 -6.09
C TYR A 197 -14.24 18.55 -7.09
N ALA A 198 -13.03 18.02 -6.77
CA ALA A 198 -11.92 17.89 -7.72
C ALA A 198 -11.43 16.46 -7.85
N GLY A 199 -11.89 15.53 -7.01
CA GLY A 199 -11.56 14.11 -7.09
C GLY A 199 -10.08 13.79 -6.90
N LEU A 200 -9.30 14.65 -6.22
CA LEU A 200 -7.88 14.43 -5.99
C LEU A 200 -7.66 13.18 -5.14
N ARG A 201 -6.57 12.45 -5.44
CA ARG A 201 -6.10 11.42 -4.51
C ARG A 201 -5.61 12.08 -3.22
N ARG A 202 -5.65 11.37 -2.10
CA ARG A 202 -5.14 11.88 -0.81
C ARG A 202 -3.73 12.47 -0.96
N GLU A 203 -2.86 11.75 -1.64
CA GLU A 203 -1.48 12.14 -1.86
C GLU A 203 -1.35 13.38 -2.75
N GLU A 204 -2.27 13.59 -3.68
CA GLU A 204 -2.34 14.76 -4.56
C GLU A 204 -2.87 15.97 -3.78
N ALA A 205 -3.93 15.78 -2.98
CA ALA A 205 -4.51 16.84 -2.15
C ALA A 205 -3.55 17.35 -1.07
N LEU A 206 -2.79 16.44 -0.42
CA LEU A 206 -1.81 16.81 0.61
C LEU A 206 -0.53 17.46 0.03
N ALA A 207 -0.29 17.31 -1.28
CA ALA A 207 0.83 17.95 -1.97
C ALA A 207 0.42 19.23 -2.71
N LEU A 208 -0.86 19.60 -2.68
CA LEU A 208 -1.36 20.73 -3.44
C LEU A 208 -0.82 22.03 -2.88
N GLN A 209 -0.23 22.86 -3.76
CA GLN A 209 0.27 24.19 -3.46
C GLN A 209 -0.53 25.24 -4.21
N TRP A 210 -0.54 26.47 -3.70
CA TRP A 210 -1.32 27.57 -4.27
C TRP A 210 -0.86 27.97 -5.68
N ASP A 211 0.40 27.68 -6.07
CA ASP A 211 0.92 27.87 -7.44
C ASP A 211 0.24 26.95 -8.49
N CYS A 212 -0.46 25.93 -8.03
CA CYS A 212 -1.22 24.99 -8.85
C CYS A 212 -2.75 25.18 -8.75
N VAL A 213 -3.22 26.26 -8.13
CA VAL A 213 -4.64 26.59 -7.95
C VAL A 213 -4.95 27.90 -8.64
N PHE A 214 -5.66 27.83 -9.77
CA PHE A 214 -5.97 28.97 -10.64
C PHE A 214 -7.41 29.39 -10.42
N LEU A 215 -7.63 30.46 -9.63
CA LEU A 215 -8.96 30.92 -9.23
C LEU A 215 -9.43 32.17 -10.01
N ASP A 216 -8.47 32.99 -10.45
CA ASP A 216 -8.74 34.29 -11.08
C ASP A 216 -8.67 34.19 -12.61
N VAL A 217 -9.28 33.11 -13.13
CA VAL A 217 -9.40 32.80 -14.57
C VAL A 217 -10.86 32.52 -14.90
N PRO A 218 -11.31 32.67 -16.18
CA PRO A 218 -12.70 32.43 -16.55
C PRO A 218 -13.24 31.05 -16.16
N THR A 219 -12.39 30.03 -16.21
CA THR A 219 -12.71 28.68 -15.76
C THR A 219 -11.71 28.27 -14.69
N PRO A 220 -12.04 28.39 -13.40
CA PRO A 220 -11.15 27.98 -12.30
C PRO A 220 -10.79 26.51 -12.37
N TYR A 221 -9.51 26.18 -12.12
CA TYR A 221 -9.02 24.81 -12.17
C TYR A 221 -7.87 24.57 -11.21
N ILE A 222 -7.65 23.28 -10.90
CA ILE A 222 -6.50 22.78 -10.15
C ILE A 222 -5.60 21.99 -11.07
N SER A 223 -4.29 22.26 -11.03
CA SER A 223 -3.25 21.57 -11.79
C SER A 223 -2.53 20.54 -10.91
N VAL A 224 -2.70 19.25 -11.19
CA VAL A 224 -2.03 18.20 -10.43
C VAL A 224 -0.61 18.00 -10.94
N ARG A 225 0.38 18.42 -10.14
CA ARG A 225 1.82 18.40 -10.50
C ARG A 225 2.70 17.68 -9.52
N ARG A 226 2.22 17.48 -8.29
CA ARG A 226 2.98 16.94 -7.16
C ARG A 226 2.20 15.86 -6.44
N ALA A 227 2.91 14.98 -5.75
CA ALA A 227 2.32 13.98 -4.86
C ALA A 227 3.10 13.90 -3.54
N TRP A 228 2.35 13.78 -2.47
CA TRP A 228 2.84 13.59 -1.13
C TRP A 228 3.18 12.12 -0.85
N ARG A 229 4.27 11.88 -0.13
CA ARG A 229 4.64 10.56 0.41
C ARG A 229 5.07 10.71 1.87
N ALA A 230 4.87 9.66 2.66
CA ALA A 230 5.42 9.60 4.02
C ALA A 230 6.71 8.75 4.01
N GLU A 231 7.82 9.35 4.38
CA GLU A 231 9.07 8.66 4.65
C GLU A 231 9.40 8.82 6.13
N HIS A 232 9.39 7.72 6.89
CA HIS A 232 9.57 7.75 8.35
C HIS A 232 8.65 8.77 9.08
N ASN A 233 7.39 8.82 8.68
CA ASN A 233 6.37 9.80 9.12
C ASN A 233 6.62 11.26 8.69
N ARG A 234 7.71 11.58 8.00
CA ARG A 234 7.97 12.91 7.44
C ARG A 234 7.31 13.04 6.07
N PRO A 235 6.71 14.20 5.75
CA PRO A 235 6.18 14.46 4.43
C PRO A 235 7.31 14.67 3.42
N VAL A 236 7.20 14.01 2.28
CA VAL A 236 8.09 14.22 1.13
C VAL A 236 7.22 14.55 -0.06
N ILE A 237 7.42 15.72 -0.65
CA ILE A 237 6.72 16.16 -1.84
C ILE A 237 7.54 15.82 -3.08
N SER A 238 6.94 15.05 -3.98
CA SER A 238 7.58 14.60 -5.22
C SER A 238 6.89 15.22 -6.43
N THR A 239 7.67 15.71 -7.37
CA THR A 239 7.22 16.12 -8.71
C THR A 239 7.12 14.93 -9.68
N VAL A 240 7.69 13.77 -9.28
CA VAL A 240 7.55 12.52 -10.01
C VAL A 240 6.26 11.86 -9.57
N LEU A 241 5.25 11.89 -10.43
CA LEU A 241 3.97 11.24 -10.21
C LEU A 241 4.05 9.75 -10.58
N LYS A 242 3.16 8.95 -9.99
CA LYS A 242 3.15 7.49 -10.18
C LYS A 242 2.94 7.08 -11.64
N THR A 243 2.17 7.87 -12.39
CA THR A 243 1.85 7.62 -13.80
C THR A 243 1.83 8.94 -14.57
N LYS A 244 2.02 8.89 -15.91
CA LYS A 244 1.89 10.07 -16.77
C LYS A 244 0.47 10.67 -16.71
N ALA A 245 -0.56 9.82 -16.64
CA ALA A 245 -1.96 10.24 -16.53
C ALA A 245 -2.31 10.98 -15.24
N ALA A 246 -1.46 10.89 -14.21
CA ALA A 246 -1.69 11.62 -12.96
C ALA A 246 -1.51 13.14 -13.14
N ARG A 247 -0.66 13.60 -14.09
CA ARG A 247 -0.47 15.02 -14.41
C ARG A 247 -1.62 15.50 -15.27
N ARG A 248 -2.45 16.37 -14.71
CA ARG A 248 -3.69 16.85 -15.36
C ARG A 248 -4.18 18.15 -14.76
N ASP A 249 -5.04 18.84 -15.50
CA ASP A 249 -5.76 20.03 -15.07
C ASP A 249 -7.24 19.68 -14.87
N ILE A 250 -7.80 20.06 -13.73
CA ILE A 250 -9.16 19.69 -13.32
C ILE A 250 -9.96 20.97 -13.14
N PRO A 251 -10.93 21.26 -14.02
CA PRO A 251 -11.90 22.34 -13.79
C PRO A 251 -12.66 22.09 -12.48
N ILE A 252 -12.85 23.15 -11.69
CA ILE A 252 -13.52 23.05 -10.40
C ILE A 252 -14.82 23.86 -10.38
N PRO A 253 -15.87 23.38 -9.70
CA PRO A 253 -17.12 24.08 -9.56
C PRO A 253 -16.97 25.32 -8.67
N LYS A 254 -17.92 26.26 -8.82
CA LYS A 254 -17.93 27.53 -8.08
C LYS A 254 -17.83 27.34 -6.56
N CYS A 255 -18.54 26.35 -5.99
CA CYS A 255 -18.53 26.09 -4.54
C CYS A 255 -17.13 25.74 -4.01
N LEU A 256 -16.33 24.98 -4.78
CA LEU A 256 -14.95 24.68 -4.41
C LEU A 256 -14.03 25.88 -4.65
N ALA A 257 -14.23 26.61 -5.74
CA ALA A 257 -13.44 27.81 -6.03
C ALA A 257 -13.61 28.88 -4.95
N ASP A 258 -14.84 29.13 -4.48
CA ASP A 258 -15.13 30.08 -3.39
C ASP A 258 -14.49 29.61 -2.07
N CYS A 259 -14.63 28.32 -1.71
CA CYS A 259 -13.98 27.75 -0.53
C CYS A 259 -12.43 27.88 -0.59
N LEU A 260 -11.84 27.70 -1.76
CA LEU A 260 -10.39 27.88 -1.94
C LEU A 260 -9.96 29.35 -1.85
N ARG A 261 -10.79 30.31 -2.32
CA ARG A 261 -10.53 31.74 -2.16
C ARG A 261 -10.50 32.15 -0.69
N GLU A 262 -11.52 31.71 0.07
CA GLU A 262 -11.58 31.95 1.52
C GLU A 262 -10.36 31.38 2.23
N ALA A 263 -9.98 30.14 1.92
CA ALA A 263 -8.80 29.51 2.49
C ALA A 263 -7.50 30.22 2.10
N LYS A 264 -7.37 30.67 0.85
CA LYS A 264 -6.19 31.40 0.35
C LYS A 264 -6.02 32.75 1.04
N ALA A 265 -7.12 33.46 1.30
CA ALA A 265 -7.09 34.77 1.95
C ALA A 265 -6.51 34.74 3.38
N THR A 266 -6.61 33.59 4.04
CA THR A 266 -6.10 33.40 5.41
C THR A 266 -4.82 32.55 5.49
N SER A 267 -4.38 32.00 4.36
CA SER A 267 -3.20 31.12 4.32
C SER A 267 -1.89 31.91 4.30
N THR A 268 -0.97 31.50 5.16
CA THR A 268 0.44 31.97 5.17
C THR A 268 1.40 30.93 4.61
N SER A 269 0.89 29.80 4.17
CA SER A 269 1.65 28.65 3.65
C SER A 269 1.62 28.60 2.12
N ASP A 270 2.63 28.05 1.51
CA ASP A 270 2.60 27.66 0.08
C ASP A 270 1.64 26.50 -0.18
N TYR A 271 1.35 25.69 0.84
CA TYR A 271 0.46 24.52 0.74
C TYR A 271 -0.98 24.90 1.02
N VAL A 272 -1.89 24.34 0.23
CA VAL A 272 -3.34 24.49 0.43
C VAL A 272 -3.79 23.85 1.74
N ILE A 273 -3.17 22.72 2.10
CA ILE A 273 -3.39 22.00 3.36
C ILE A 273 -2.05 21.91 4.08
N ALA A 274 -1.91 22.72 5.12
CA ALA A 274 -0.67 22.84 5.88
C ALA A 274 -0.90 22.60 7.39
N ASP A 275 0.19 22.40 8.10
CA ASP A 275 0.18 22.45 9.56
C ASP A 275 0.33 23.88 10.08
N SER A 276 0.43 24.06 11.41
CA SER A 276 0.55 25.37 12.06
C SER A 276 1.85 26.12 11.71
N GLU A 277 2.85 25.40 11.18
CA GLU A 277 4.14 25.97 10.76
C GLU A 277 4.18 26.24 9.24
N GLY A 278 3.06 26.05 8.55
CA GLY A 278 2.95 26.21 7.10
C GLY A 278 3.57 25.07 6.29
N GLN A 279 3.88 23.93 6.93
CA GLN A 279 4.48 22.78 6.29
C GLN A 279 3.43 21.73 5.87
N PRO A 280 3.72 20.85 4.90
CA PRO A 280 2.80 19.79 4.53
C PRO A 280 2.60 18.81 5.69
N LEU A 281 1.36 18.37 5.89
CA LEU A 281 1.01 17.47 6.98
C LEU A 281 1.82 16.16 6.94
N SER A 282 2.38 15.76 8.07
CA SER A 282 2.88 14.40 8.28
C SER A 282 1.71 13.40 8.29
N TYR A 283 2.03 12.10 8.16
CA TYR A 283 0.98 11.06 8.18
C TYR A 283 0.18 11.04 9.50
N SER A 284 0.84 11.24 10.63
CA SER A 284 0.18 11.31 11.94
C SER A 284 -0.67 12.58 12.13
N GLN A 285 -0.23 13.73 11.60
CA GLN A 285 -1.04 14.95 11.60
C GLN A 285 -2.30 14.77 10.73
N PHE A 286 -2.16 14.22 9.51
CA PHE A 286 -3.31 13.91 8.67
C PHE A 286 -4.29 12.94 9.36
N LYS A 287 -3.81 11.90 10.05
CA LYS A 287 -4.68 11.02 10.84
C LYS A 287 -5.46 11.78 11.92
N ARG A 288 -4.83 12.74 12.59
CA ARG A 288 -5.51 13.58 13.60
C ARG A 288 -6.58 14.47 12.95
N VAL A 289 -6.28 15.07 11.80
CA VAL A 289 -7.28 15.83 11.02
C VAL A 289 -8.44 14.91 10.61
N TRP A 290 -8.17 13.73 10.12
CA TRP A 290 -9.22 12.77 9.73
C TRP A 290 -10.05 12.27 10.91
N GLN A 291 -9.46 12.26 12.12
CA GLN A 291 -10.14 11.83 13.34
C GLN A 291 -11.37 12.69 13.67
N TYR A 292 -11.41 13.97 13.26
CA TYR A 292 -12.60 14.82 13.41
C TYR A 292 -13.85 14.23 12.75
N ILE A 293 -13.71 13.53 11.63
CA ILE A 293 -14.80 12.80 10.96
C ILE A 293 -15.10 11.49 11.71
N VAL A 294 -14.06 10.70 11.97
CA VAL A 294 -14.20 9.37 12.57
C VAL A 294 -14.89 9.42 13.93
N VAL A 295 -14.59 10.40 14.78
CA VAL A 295 -15.21 10.51 16.11
C VAL A 295 -16.69 10.88 16.08
N ARG A 296 -17.19 11.39 14.96
CA ARG A 296 -18.60 11.75 14.75
C ARG A 296 -19.43 10.65 14.08
N SER A 297 -18.77 9.55 13.70
CA SER A 297 -19.45 8.38 13.11
C SER A 297 -20.04 7.49 14.20
N THR A 298 -21.20 6.89 13.90
CA THR A 298 -21.89 5.90 14.76
C THR A 298 -21.24 4.52 14.69
N LYS A 299 -20.16 4.32 13.91
CA LYS A 299 -19.46 3.05 13.84
C LYS A 299 -18.97 2.59 15.20
N GLU A 300 -19.26 1.33 15.52
CA GLU A 300 -18.71 0.68 16.72
C GLU A 300 -17.18 0.72 16.71
N ARG A 301 -16.59 1.12 17.82
CA ARG A 301 -15.16 1.30 18.00
C ARG A 301 -14.65 0.60 19.23
N THR A 302 -13.53 -0.07 19.08
CA THR A 302 -12.82 -0.69 20.18
C THR A 302 -11.50 0.04 20.41
N TYR A 303 -11.21 0.36 21.66
CA TYR A 303 -9.92 0.89 22.09
C TYR A 303 -9.47 0.22 23.38
N TYR A 304 -8.19 0.28 23.66
CA TYR A 304 -7.58 -0.30 24.84
C TYR A 304 -7.10 0.84 25.73
N LYS A 305 -7.39 0.71 27.05
CA LYS A 305 -6.82 1.58 28.08
C LYS A 305 -5.97 0.74 29.03
N TYR A 306 -4.83 1.28 29.41
CA TYR A 306 -4.05 0.69 30.48
C TYR A 306 -4.59 1.20 31.83
N VAL A 307 -5.08 0.28 32.67
CA VAL A 307 -5.58 0.54 34.00
C VAL A 307 -4.87 -0.44 34.93
N ASN A 308 -4.15 0.08 35.91
CA ASN A 308 -3.36 -0.74 36.87
C ASN A 308 -2.42 -1.77 36.21
N GLY A 309 -1.74 -1.36 35.13
CA GLY A 309 -0.81 -2.22 34.38
C GLY A 309 -1.44 -3.24 33.45
N GLN A 310 -2.77 -3.33 33.41
CA GLN A 310 -3.50 -4.24 32.52
C GLN A 310 -4.15 -3.49 31.35
N SER A 311 -4.11 -4.11 30.17
CA SER A 311 -4.76 -3.59 28.97
C SER A 311 -6.23 -4.01 28.93
N ILE A 312 -7.15 -3.08 29.22
CA ILE A 312 -8.59 -3.32 29.23
C ILE A 312 -9.19 -2.86 27.91
N LYS A 313 -9.95 -3.76 27.29
CA LYS A 313 -10.69 -3.50 26.03
C LYS A 313 -12.00 -2.79 26.32
N TYR A 314 -12.20 -1.62 25.70
CA TYR A 314 -13.44 -0.88 25.73
C TYR A 314 -14.07 -0.85 24.34
N THR A 315 -15.38 -1.09 24.28
CA THR A 315 -16.17 -0.99 23.07
C THR A 315 -17.19 0.15 23.22
N VAL A 316 -17.20 1.08 22.29
CA VAL A 316 -18.16 2.16 22.20
C VAL A 316 -19.11 1.86 21.06
N LYS A 317 -20.42 1.85 21.36
CA LYS A 317 -21.52 1.76 20.39
C LYS A 317 -22.24 3.10 20.36
N PRO A 318 -21.84 4.03 19.50
CA PRO A 318 -22.45 5.34 19.45
C PRO A 318 -23.87 5.25 18.87
N THR A 319 -24.76 6.10 19.37
CA THR A 319 -26.13 6.27 18.84
C THR A 319 -26.21 7.62 18.13
N LEU A 320 -26.83 7.66 16.95
CA LEU A 320 -27.01 8.88 16.17
C LEU A 320 -27.73 9.95 17.01
N GLY A 321 -27.29 11.20 16.90
CA GLY A 321 -27.84 12.33 17.63
C GLY A 321 -27.37 12.48 19.08
N THR A 322 -26.66 11.49 19.65
CA THR A 322 -26.15 11.57 21.02
C THR A 322 -24.75 12.19 21.07
N SER A 323 -24.43 12.80 22.20
CA SER A 323 -23.11 13.39 22.45
C SER A 323 -22.12 12.33 22.97
N GLN A 324 -20.85 12.55 22.70
CA GLN A 324 -19.78 11.70 23.22
C GLN A 324 -19.65 11.88 24.75
N LYS A 325 -19.62 10.78 25.52
CA LYS A 325 -19.57 10.79 26.99
C LYS A 325 -18.42 11.64 27.56
N ASN A 326 -17.22 11.54 26.96
CA ASN A 326 -16.02 12.24 27.46
C ASN A 326 -15.81 13.63 26.82
N ASN A 327 -16.57 13.98 25.77
CA ASN A 327 -16.52 15.29 25.12
C ASN A 327 -17.91 15.63 24.56
N PRO A 328 -18.78 16.27 25.38
CA PRO A 328 -20.16 16.59 24.96
C PRO A 328 -20.27 17.49 23.73
N ARG A 329 -19.18 18.19 23.34
CA ARG A 329 -19.15 19.02 22.11
C ARG A 329 -19.13 18.19 20.84
N ILE A 330 -18.84 16.87 20.93
CA ILE A 330 -18.83 15.97 19.80
C ILE A 330 -20.14 15.20 19.77
N VAL A 331 -20.97 15.48 18.78
CA VAL A 331 -22.23 14.77 18.51
C VAL A 331 -21.99 13.73 17.42
N TYR A 332 -22.60 12.56 17.55
CA TYR A 332 -22.58 11.51 16.53
C TYR A 332 -23.61 11.84 15.44
N THR A 333 -23.14 12.41 14.34
CA THR A 333 -23.95 12.93 13.24
C THR A 333 -23.89 12.08 11.97
N LEU A 334 -22.89 11.18 11.89
CA LEU A 334 -22.64 10.35 10.71
C LEU A 334 -23.02 8.89 10.99
N ASP A 335 -24.10 8.39 10.39
CA ASP A 335 -24.52 7.00 10.42
C ASP A 335 -23.78 6.13 9.40
N PHE A 336 -22.84 6.72 8.69
CA PHE A 336 -22.00 6.09 7.66
C PHE A 336 -20.51 6.36 7.91
N GLU A 337 -19.68 5.55 7.24
CA GLU A 337 -18.23 5.73 7.24
C GLU A 337 -17.78 6.55 6.05
N VAL A 338 -16.78 7.39 6.26
CA VAL A 338 -16.13 8.15 5.20
C VAL A 338 -14.64 7.80 5.16
N THR A 339 -14.10 7.63 3.97
CA THR A 339 -12.66 7.47 3.74
C THR A 339 -12.18 8.45 2.67
N PRO A 340 -10.91 8.87 2.70
CA PRO A 340 -10.38 9.78 1.67
C PRO A 340 -10.57 9.28 0.24
N HIS A 341 -10.45 7.97 0.02
CA HIS A 341 -10.65 7.40 -1.31
C HIS A 341 -12.11 7.39 -1.76
N GLN A 342 -13.04 7.31 -0.81
CA GLN A 342 -14.48 7.34 -1.07
C GLN A 342 -14.94 8.71 -1.57
N LEU A 343 -14.34 9.82 -1.10
CA LEU A 343 -14.62 11.17 -1.63
C LEU A 343 -14.36 11.25 -3.14
N ARG A 344 -13.20 10.76 -3.55
CA ARG A 344 -12.86 10.67 -4.97
C ARG A 344 -13.76 9.70 -5.73
N HIS A 345 -14.14 8.57 -5.13
CA HIS A 345 -15.09 7.63 -5.72
C HIS A 345 -16.44 8.33 -5.97
N THR A 346 -16.91 9.13 -5.01
CA THR A 346 -18.13 9.95 -5.14
C THR A 346 -18.02 10.94 -6.30
N TYR A 347 -16.91 11.67 -6.41
CA TYR A 347 -16.65 12.57 -7.55
C TYR A 347 -16.77 11.86 -8.89
N ILE A 348 -16.11 10.71 -9.06
CA ILE A 348 -16.12 9.93 -10.29
C ILE A 348 -17.55 9.44 -10.60
N THR A 349 -18.23 8.91 -9.59
CA THR A 349 -19.59 8.38 -9.72
C THR A 349 -20.57 9.49 -10.12
N ASN A 350 -20.50 10.67 -9.49
CA ASN A 350 -21.37 11.79 -9.79
C ASN A 350 -21.15 12.32 -11.22
N LEU A 351 -19.90 12.39 -11.71
CA LEU A 351 -19.63 12.77 -13.10
C LEU A 351 -20.26 11.77 -14.09
N LEU A 352 -20.17 10.47 -13.80
CA LEU A 352 -20.75 9.44 -14.65
C LEU A 352 -22.29 9.46 -14.59
N TYR A 353 -22.90 9.73 -13.44
CA TYR A 353 -24.34 9.94 -13.31
C TYR A 353 -24.82 11.18 -14.09
N ALA A 354 -24.02 12.24 -14.09
CA ALA A 354 -24.29 13.44 -14.87
C ALA A 354 -24.09 13.25 -16.41
N GLY A 355 -23.75 12.04 -16.85
CA GLY A 355 -23.59 11.72 -18.26
C GLY A 355 -22.25 12.16 -18.88
N VAL A 356 -21.26 12.53 -18.05
CA VAL A 356 -19.92 12.86 -18.55
C VAL A 356 -19.29 11.60 -19.15
N ASP A 357 -18.74 11.77 -20.36
CA ASP A 357 -18.08 10.67 -21.08
C ASP A 357 -17.02 9.95 -20.21
N PRO A 358 -17.01 8.60 -20.16
CA PRO A 358 -16.07 7.84 -19.34
C PRO A 358 -14.60 8.11 -19.64
N LYS A 359 -14.25 8.50 -20.87
CA LYS A 359 -12.87 8.85 -21.23
C LYS A 359 -12.45 10.18 -20.61
N THR A 360 -13.35 11.16 -20.63
CA THR A 360 -13.20 12.44 -19.94
C THR A 360 -13.08 12.22 -18.42
N VAL A 361 -13.94 11.39 -17.83
CA VAL A 361 -13.86 11.04 -16.40
C VAL A 361 -12.54 10.31 -16.08
N GLN A 362 -12.06 9.44 -16.97
CA GLN A 362 -10.74 8.79 -16.83
C GLN A 362 -9.62 9.83 -16.74
N TYR A 363 -9.64 10.85 -17.63
CA TYR A 363 -8.67 11.94 -17.62
C TYR A 363 -8.76 12.76 -16.32
N LEU A 364 -9.94 13.24 -15.95
CA LEU A 364 -10.15 14.04 -14.75
C LEU A 364 -9.76 13.28 -13.48
N ALA A 365 -10.05 11.99 -13.42
CA ALA A 365 -9.60 11.11 -12.36
C ALA A 365 -8.09 10.79 -12.42
N GLY A 366 -7.42 10.93 -13.56
CA GLY A 366 -6.03 10.51 -13.73
C GLY A 366 -5.84 9.00 -13.57
N HIS A 367 -6.76 8.20 -14.12
CA HIS A 367 -6.63 6.76 -14.16
C HIS A 367 -5.79 6.34 -15.37
N GLU A 368 -4.70 5.63 -15.13
CA GLU A 368 -3.85 5.09 -16.19
C GLU A 368 -4.60 4.05 -17.02
N ASN A 369 -5.35 3.16 -16.32
CA ASN A 369 -6.13 2.11 -16.95
C ASN A 369 -7.62 2.51 -16.97
N SER A 370 -8.24 2.45 -18.13
CA SER A 370 -9.67 2.71 -18.35
C SER A 370 -10.57 1.74 -17.58
N LYS A 371 -10.10 0.52 -17.29
CA LYS A 371 -10.87 -0.51 -16.60
C LYS A 371 -11.47 0.01 -15.29
N THR A 372 -10.70 0.77 -14.48
CA THR A 372 -11.20 1.30 -13.21
C THR A 372 -12.39 2.24 -13.39
N THR A 373 -12.35 3.11 -14.40
CA THR A 373 -13.47 4.02 -14.73
C THR A 373 -14.64 3.25 -15.32
N MET A 374 -14.36 2.28 -16.20
CA MET A 374 -15.39 1.47 -16.84
C MET A 374 -16.10 0.54 -15.86
N ASP A 375 -15.41 0.00 -14.85
CA ASP A 375 -16.02 -0.80 -13.78
C ASP A 375 -17.02 0.03 -12.94
N ILE A 376 -16.75 1.33 -12.75
CA ILE A 376 -17.67 2.25 -12.08
C ILE A 376 -18.83 2.61 -13.04
N TYR A 377 -18.52 2.94 -14.29
CA TYR A 377 -19.51 3.27 -15.30
C TYR A 377 -20.54 2.17 -15.52
N ALA A 378 -20.08 0.92 -15.65
CA ALA A 378 -20.95 -0.23 -15.80
C ALA A 378 -21.94 -0.35 -14.62
N LYS A 379 -21.48 -0.14 -13.38
CA LYS A 379 -22.35 -0.14 -12.21
C LYS A 379 -23.39 0.97 -12.23
N VAL A 380 -22.99 2.18 -12.59
CA VAL A 380 -23.89 3.33 -12.69
C VAL A 380 -24.99 3.08 -13.70
N LYS A 381 -24.65 2.61 -14.90
CA LYS A 381 -25.59 2.34 -16.00
C LYS A 381 -26.52 1.16 -15.71
N TYR A 382 -25.97 0.03 -15.17
CA TYR A 382 -26.77 -1.18 -14.94
C TYR A 382 -27.68 -1.11 -13.71
N ASN A 383 -27.47 -0.12 -12.83
CA ASN A 383 -28.38 0.10 -11.69
C ASN A 383 -29.64 0.94 -12.04
N LYS A 384 -29.82 1.33 -13.32
CA LYS A 384 -30.97 2.06 -13.81
C LYS A 384 -31.58 1.33 -15.02
N PRO A 385 -32.30 0.23 -14.83
CA PRO A 385 -32.86 -0.56 -15.93
C PRO A 385 -33.84 0.23 -16.81
N GLU A 386 -34.56 1.21 -16.26
CA GLU A 386 -35.48 2.08 -17.00
C GLU A 386 -34.74 2.94 -18.04
N GLU A 387 -33.63 3.62 -17.65
CA GLU A 387 -32.80 4.39 -18.58
C GLU A 387 -32.17 3.49 -19.66
N LEU A 388 -31.82 2.24 -19.32
CA LEU A 388 -31.31 1.26 -20.28
C LEU A 388 -32.39 0.85 -21.29
N PHE A 389 -33.61 0.66 -20.85
CA PHE A 389 -34.74 0.34 -21.69
C PHE A 389 -34.99 1.44 -22.74
N ASP A 390 -35.01 2.70 -22.30
CA ASP A 390 -35.20 3.84 -23.20
C ASP A 390 -34.06 3.97 -24.23
N VAL A 391 -32.79 3.80 -23.80
CA VAL A 391 -31.63 3.81 -24.70
C VAL A 391 -31.69 2.67 -25.72
N VAL A 392 -32.07 1.45 -25.29
CA VAL A 392 -32.21 0.30 -26.18
C VAL A 392 -33.35 0.52 -27.19
N ASN A 393 -34.49 1.04 -26.74
CA ASN A 393 -35.60 1.37 -27.60
C ASN A 393 -35.24 2.44 -28.63
N GLN A 394 -34.59 3.54 -28.21
CA GLN A 394 -34.11 4.58 -29.14
C GLN A 394 -33.08 4.04 -30.15
N ALA A 395 -32.16 3.20 -29.71
CA ALA A 395 -31.11 2.66 -30.59
C ALA A 395 -31.63 1.61 -31.59
N LEU A 396 -32.69 0.87 -31.23
CA LEU A 396 -33.21 -0.25 -32.00
C LEU A 396 -34.56 0.04 -32.70
N HIS A 397 -35.17 1.21 -32.46
CA HIS A 397 -36.27 1.67 -33.31
C HIS A 397 -35.71 2.12 -34.65
N PRO A 398 -36.08 1.44 -35.77
CA PRO A 398 -35.73 1.95 -37.10
C PRO A 398 -36.45 3.26 -37.29
N SER A 399 -35.69 4.35 -37.44
CA SER A 399 -36.20 5.62 -37.92
C SER A 399 -36.72 5.40 -39.36
N GLY A 400 -38.01 5.10 -39.52
CA GLY A 400 -38.57 4.93 -40.84
C GLY A 400 -39.81 4.01 -40.97
N THR A 401 -40.79 4.16 -40.09
CA THR A 401 -42.19 3.89 -40.46
C THR A 401 -42.98 5.16 -40.16
N ALA A 402 -42.89 6.12 -41.08
CA ALA A 402 -43.94 7.09 -41.20
C ALA A 402 -45.26 6.31 -41.47
N ASP A 403 -46.19 6.36 -40.57
CA ASP A 403 -47.58 5.98 -40.80
C ASP A 403 -48.11 6.85 -41.93
N ASN A 404 -48.00 6.34 -43.15
CA ASN A 404 -48.85 6.72 -44.30
C ASN A 404 -50.07 5.78 -44.23
N ALA A 405 -51.03 6.13 -43.38
CA ALA A 405 -52.38 5.62 -43.45
C ALA A 405 -53.33 6.73 -43.07
N ALA A 406 -53.57 7.60 -44.02
CA ALA A 406 -54.75 8.43 -44.09
C ALA A 406 -55.23 8.37 -45.53
N GLY A 407 -56.24 7.63 -45.74
CA GLY A 407 -57.08 7.60 -46.88
C GLY A 407 -58.49 7.50 -46.42
#